data_b7ec412f7953d25c1124f91722cdc351
#
_entry.id   b7ec412f7953d25c1124f91722cdc351
#
_cell.length_a   1.000
_cell.length_b   1.000
_cell.length_c   1.000
_cell.angle_alpha   90.00
_cell.angle_beta   90.00
_cell.angle_gamma   90.00
#
_symmetry.space_group_name_H-M   'P 1'
#
loop_
_entity.id
_entity.type
_entity.pdbx_description
1 polymer ?
#
loop_
_entity_poly.entity_id
_entity_poly.type
_entity_poly.pdbx_seq_one_letter_code
_entity_poly.pdbx_strand_id
1 'polypeptide(L)'
;LGYVLYQRCDSITADRAGYYYARINATGTKKVQVLGGTLETQDYSDLKDGSILYLGYLLEGERVTLTNGDDTDETQKVSAEAYVLNEEVLAQAVEILSKEHLENVAMDSTHISGTLSLEEAGRLILSVPYEEGWTVQIDGENAEPEQFGDALMAFDLEAGEHTIQMHYVPEGRNIGILVSVGSVLILLGYVLYPVSYTHLTLPT
;
A
#
# COMPACT_ATOMS: atom_id res chain seq x y z
N LEU A 1 -6.57 9.09 -19.09
CA LEU A 1 -7.89 9.47 -18.62
C LEU A 1 -8.90 8.48 -19.20
N GLY A 2 -9.43 7.59 -18.33
CA GLY A 2 -10.44 6.63 -18.72
C GLY A 2 -11.75 7.30 -19.15
N TYR A 3 -12.46 6.67 -20.07
CA TYR A 3 -13.82 7.08 -20.39
C TYR A 3 -14.70 6.79 -19.18
N VAL A 4 -15.44 7.82 -18.74
CA VAL A 4 -16.41 7.72 -17.65
C VAL A 4 -17.72 7.24 -18.23
N LEU A 5 -18.12 6.01 -17.91
CA LEU A 5 -19.50 5.57 -18.09
C LEU A 5 -20.29 6.04 -16.87
N TYR A 6 -21.03 7.14 -17.02
CA TYR A 6 -21.97 7.57 -15.98
C TYR A 6 -23.15 6.61 -15.94
N GLN A 7 -23.05 5.59 -15.09
CA GLN A 7 -24.23 4.84 -14.65
C GLN A 7 -24.29 4.92 -13.11
N ARG A 8 -25.19 5.74 -12.60
CA ARG A 8 -25.66 5.63 -11.21
C ARG A 8 -26.55 4.40 -11.13
N CYS A 9 -25.98 3.23 -10.95
CA CYS A 9 -26.70 1.98 -10.94
C CYS A 9 -26.07 1.01 -9.96
N ASP A 10 -26.90 0.21 -9.35
CA ASP A 10 -26.60 -1.05 -8.69
C ASP A 10 -26.08 -2.14 -9.66
N SER A 11 -26.04 -1.88 -10.96
CA SER A 11 -25.48 -2.78 -11.97
C SER A 11 -24.77 -2.00 -13.08
N ILE A 12 -23.62 -2.51 -13.48
CA ILE A 12 -22.77 -1.97 -14.54
C ILE A 12 -22.77 -2.97 -15.69
N THR A 13 -23.10 -2.51 -16.90
CA THR A 13 -23.01 -3.32 -18.11
C THR A 13 -21.84 -2.81 -18.94
N ALA A 14 -20.93 -3.69 -19.31
CA ALA A 14 -19.76 -3.37 -20.11
C ALA A 14 -20.19 -2.97 -21.53
N ASP A 15 -19.76 -1.80 -21.99
CA ASP A 15 -19.99 -1.29 -23.35
C ASP A 15 -18.95 -1.79 -24.35
N ARG A 16 -17.84 -2.32 -23.84
CA ARG A 16 -16.73 -2.93 -24.58
C ARG A 16 -15.95 -3.90 -23.68
N ALA A 17 -15.13 -4.72 -24.28
CA ALA A 17 -14.21 -5.57 -23.54
C ALA A 17 -13.10 -4.73 -22.88
N GLY A 18 -12.72 -5.01 -21.62
CA GLY A 18 -11.67 -4.32 -20.91
C GLY A 18 -11.68 -4.53 -19.39
N TYR A 19 -10.71 -3.93 -18.72
CA TYR A 19 -10.61 -3.94 -17.25
C TYR A 19 -11.47 -2.82 -16.66
N TYR A 20 -12.45 -3.22 -15.84
CA TYR A 20 -13.42 -2.31 -15.25
C TYR A 20 -13.15 -2.03 -13.78
N TYR A 21 -13.43 -0.80 -13.38
CA TYR A 21 -13.32 -0.30 -12.02
C TYR A 21 -14.59 0.47 -11.66
N ALA A 22 -14.97 0.46 -10.40
CA ALA A 22 -16.07 1.26 -9.89
C ALA A 22 -15.59 2.17 -8.76
N ARG A 23 -15.86 3.47 -8.89
CA ARG A 23 -15.71 4.41 -7.79
C ARG A 23 -17.01 4.46 -7.02
N ILE A 24 -16.95 4.12 -5.74
CA ILE A 24 -18.12 4.07 -4.87
C ILE A 24 -18.40 5.45 -4.29
N ASN A 25 -19.64 5.90 -4.42
CA ASN A 25 -20.18 7.07 -3.72
C ASN A 25 -20.99 6.53 -2.53
N ALA A 26 -20.29 6.17 -1.45
CA ALA A 26 -20.91 5.52 -0.31
C ALA A 26 -21.20 6.52 0.80
N THR A 27 -22.41 6.99 0.89
CA THR A 27 -22.92 7.59 2.13
C THR A 27 -23.47 6.46 3.02
N GLY A 28 -22.60 5.88 3.87
CA GLY A 28 -23.00 4.93 4.89
C GLY A 28 -22.79 3.45 4.61
N THR A 29 -22.53 3.03 3.37
CA THR A 29 -22.23 1.62 3.03
C THR A 29 -20.77 1.31 3.29
N LYS A 30 -20.48 0.39 4.20
CA LYS A 30 -19.12 -0.03 4.55
C LYS A 30 -18.66 -1.28 3.81
N LYS A 31 -19.61 -2.06 3.30
CA LYS A 31 -19.36 -3.31 2.58
C LYS A 31 -20.10 -3.31 1.26
N VAL A 32 -19.42 -3.75 0.21
CA VAL A 32 -20.03 -3.96 -1.10
C VAL A 32 -19.65 -5.34 -1.61
N GLN A 33 -20.64 -6.08 -2.06
CA GLN A 33 -20.45 -7.32 -2.75
C GLN A 33 -20.60 -7.10 -4.25
N VAL A 34 -19.61 -7.56 -5.00
CA VAL A 34 -19.59 -7.53 -6.46
C VAL A 34 -19.97 -8.91 -6.97
N LEU A 35 -21.01 -8.98 -7.79
CA LEU A 35 -21.55 -10.21 -8.35
C LEU A 35 -21.47 -10.19 -9.87
N GLY A 36 -20.90 -11.25 -10.46
CA GLY A 36 -20.79 -11.41 -11.91
C GLY A 36 -19.41 -11.04 -12.47
N GLY A 37 -19.27 -11.18 -13.79
CA GLY A 37 -17.99 -11.03 -14.49
C GLY A 37 -17.02 -12.18 -14.21
N THR A 38 -15.74 -11.96 -14.48
CA THR A 38 -14.68 -12.96 -14.31
C THR A 38 -14.31 -13.26 -12.86
N LEU A 39 -14.74 -12.43 -11.92
CA LEU A 39 -14.40 -12.56 -10.49
C LEU A 39 -15.42 -13.39 -9.70
N GLU A 40 -16.49 -13.89 -10.36
CA GLU A 40 -17.62 -14.62 -9.74
C GLU A 40 -18.32 -13.83 -8.64
N THR A 41 -17.75 -13.80 -7.44
CA THR A 41 -18.25 -13.02 -6.30
C THR A 41 -17.07 -12.50 -5.51
N GLN A 42 -17.05 -11.19 -5.23
CA GLN A 42 -16.00 -10.55 -4.44
C GLN A 42 -16.60 -9.60 -3.40
N ASP A 43 -16.14 -9.72 -2.16
CA ASP A 43 -16.56 -8.89 -1.05
C ASP A 43 -15.49 -7.82 -0.75
N TYR A 44 -15.93 -6.59 -0.63
CA TYR A 44 -15.09 -5.46 -0.21
C TYR A 44 -15.62 -4.89 1.10
N SER A 45 -14.73 -4.64 2.06
CA SER A 45 -15.05 -4.06 3.37
C SER A 45 -14.28 -2.77 3.63
N ASP A 46 -14.66 -2.06 4.68
CA ASP A 46 -14.04 -0.81 5.14
C ASP A 46 -14.00 0.30 4.08
N LEU A 47 -15.02 0.32 3.22
CA LEU A 47 -15.12 1.28 2.14
C LEU A 47 -15.39 2.69 2.68
N LYS A 48 -14.77 3.65 2.02
CA LYS A 48 -14.98 5.09 2.21
C LYS A 48 -15.57 5.69 0.95
N ASP A 49 -16.10 6.90 1.07
CA ASP A 49 -16.50 7.66 -0.09
C ASP A 49 -15.31 7.85 -1.03
N GLY A 50 -15.51 7.55 -2.31
CA GLY A 50 -14.47 7.59 -3.32
C GLY A 50 -13.60 6.33 -3.43
N SER A 51 -13.84 5.27 -2.65
CA SER A 51 -13.13 3.99 -2.80
C SER A 51 -13.28 3.44 -4.21
N ILE A 52 -12.19 2.92 -4.77
CA ILE A 52 -12.16 2.33 -6.11
C ILE A 52 -12.12 0.81 -5.96
N LEU A 53 -13.11 0.13 -6.55
CA LEU A 53 -13.20 -1.32 -6.61
C LEU A 53 -12.76 -1.81 -7.98
N TYR A 54 -12.03 -2.89 -8.01
CA TYR A 54 -11.72 -3.62 -9.25
C TYR A 54 -12.86 -4.59 -9.56
N LEU A 55 -13.43 -4.52 -10.77
CA LEU A 55 -14.56 -5.35 -11.20
C LEU A 55 -14.14 -6.52 -12.10
N GLY A 56 -12.85 -6.60 -12.43
CA GLY A 56 -12.34 -7.62 -13.33
C GLY A 56 -12.31 -7.19 -14.80
N TYR A 57 -11.92 -8.14 -15.64
CA TYR A 57 -12.01 -8.01 -17.10
C TYR A 57 -13.42 -8.42 -17.53
N LEU A 58 -14.14 -7.53 -18.18
CA LEU A 58 -15.50 -7.78 -18.68
C LEU A 58 -15.50 -7.80 -20.21
N LEU A 59 -16.28 -8.72 -20.77
CA LEU A 59 -16.60 -8.69 -22.20
C LEU A 59 -17.75 -7.73 -22.48
N GLU A 60 -17.87 -7.28 -23.71
CA GLU A 60 -18.98 -6.44 -24.14
C GLU A 60 -20.34 -7.11 -23.85
N GLY A 61 -21.23 -6.37 -23.19
CA GLY A 61 -22.54 -6.86 -22.77
C GLY A 61 -22.56 -7.61 -21.43
N GLU A 62 -21.40 -7.95 -20.84
CA GLU A 62 -21.37 -8.55 -19.51
C GLU A 62 -21.84 -7.54 -18.44
N ARG A 63 -22.51 -8.09 -17.43
CA ARG A 63 -23.07 -7.31 -16.34
C ARG A 63 -22.47 -7.70 -15.01
N VAL A 64 -22.12 -6.68 -14.24
CA VAL A 64 -21.71 -6.80 -12.83
C VAL A 64 -22.72 -6.05 -11.98
N THR A 65 -23.16 -6.68 -10.87
CA THR A 65 -24.08 -6.09 -9.91
C THR A 65 -23.33 -5.77 -8.63
N LEU A 66 -23.58 -4.57 -8.09
CA LEU A 66 -23.03 -4.11 -6.81
C LEU A 66 -24.17 -4.14 -5.78
N THR A 67 -24.01 -4.95 -4.73
CA THR A 67 -24.97 -5.07 -3.66
C THR A 67 -24.38 -4.60 -2.34
N ASN A 68 -25.24 -4.09 -1.45
CA ASN A 68 -24.83 -3.79 -0.09
C ASN A 68 -24.53 -5.10 0.66
N GLY A 69 -23.32 -5.25 1.17
CA GLY A 69 -22.89 -6.42 1.94
C GLY A 69 -23.25 -6.36 3.44
N ASP A 70 -23.87 -5.27 3.90
CA ASP A 70 -24.36 -5.15 5.27
C ASP A 70 -25.80 -5.69 5.33
N ASP A 71 -26.00 -6.79 6.05
CA ASP A 71 -27.27 -7.56 6.19
C ASP A 71 -28.45 -6.77 6.80
N THR A 72 -28.28 -5.48 7.10
CA THR A 72 -29.25 -4.74 7.89
C THR A 72 -30.25 -3.92 7.07
N ASP A 73 -30.01 -3.69 5.78
CA ASP A 73 -30.95 -2.91 4.98
C ASP A 73 -30.82 -3.19 3.46
N GLU A 74 -31.62 -4.10 2.94
CA GLU A 74 -31.71 -4.42 1.51
C GLU A 74 -32.17 -3.23 0.65
N THR A 75 -32.51 -2.09 1.25
CA THR A 75 -33.03 -0.91 0.56
C THR A 75 -31.93 0.11 0.22
N GLN A 76 -30.73 -0.02 0.77
CA GLN A 76 -29.63 0.88 0.44
C GLN A 76 -28.96 0.50 -0.88
N LYS A 77 -29.24 1.24 -1.91
CA LYS A 77 -28.60 1.10 -3.22
C LYS A 77 -27.17 1.64 -3.16
N VAL A 78 -26.23 0.84 -3.62
CA VAL A 78 -24.86 1.27 -3.84
C VAL A 78 -24.83 2.16 -5.07
N SER A 79 -24.36 3.40 -4.92
CA SER A 79 -24.13 4.30 -6.06
C SER A 79 -22.66 4.20 -6.46
N ALA A 80 -22.41 3.90 -7.74
CA ALA A 80 -21.06 3.79 -8.26
C ALA A 80 -20.92 4.46 -9.63
N GLU A 81 -19.73 4.96 -9.91
CA GLU A 81 -19.32 5.41 -11.23
C GLU A 81 -18.38 4.37 -11.83
N ALA A 82 -18.68 3.86 -13.02
CA ALA A 82 -17.86 2.87 -13.70
C ALA A 82 -16.80 3.51 -14.59
N TYR A 83 -15.63 2.92 -14.60
CA TYR A 83 -14.49 3.31 -15.42
C TYR A 83 -13.92 2.09 -16.12
N VAL A 84 -13.50 2.25 -17.36
CA VAL A 84 -12.72 1.23 -18.08
C VAL A 84 -11.29 1.73 -18.25
N LEU A 85 -10.31 0.84 -18.02
CA LEU A 85 -8.91 1.16 -18.20
C LEU A 85 -8.62 1.42 -19.68
N ASN A 86 -7.97 2.53 -19.97
CA ASN A 86 -7.43 2.78 -21.29
C ASN A 86 -6.01 2.19 -21.37
N GLU A 87 -5.88 1.00 -21.95
CA GLU A 87 -4.62 0.27 -22.05
C GLU A 87 -3.58 0.99 -22.92
N GLU A 88 -4.01 1.75 -23.94
CA GLU A 88 -3.09 2.52 -24.77
C GLU A 88 -2.42 3.65 -23.97
N VAL A 89 -3.24 4.40 -23.19
CA VAL A 89 -2.71 5.46 -22.33
C VAL A 89 -1.82 4.89 -21.25
N LEU A 90 -2.18 3.74 -20.69
CA LEU A 90 -1.33 3.03 -19.71
C LEU A 90 -0.01 2.62 -20.35
N ALA A 91 -0.02 2.02 -21.54
CA ALA A 91 1.18 1.61 -22.23
C ALA A 91 2.08 2.81 -22.56
N GLN A 92 1.53 3.94 -23.01
CA GLN A 92 2.29 5.17 -23.24
C GLN A 92 2.90 5.72 -21.94
N ALA A 93 2.14 5.70 -20.84
CA ALA A 93 2.66 6.13 -19.54
C ALA A 93 3.81 5.23 -19.07
N VAL A 94 3.66 3.92 -19.21
CA VAL A 94 4.71 2.94 -18.87
C VAL A 94 5.96 3.16 -19.75
N GLU A 95 5.78 3.39 -21.06
CA GLU A 95 6.89 3.66 -21.96
C GLU A 95 7.66 4.92 -21.56
N ILE A 96 6.97 5.99 -21.15
CA ILE A 96 7.60 7.23 -20.69
C ILE A 96 8.32 6.99 -19.37
N LEU A 97 7.64 6.40 -18.39
CA LEU A 97 8.20 6.18 -17.04
C LEU A 97 9.33 5.16 -17.01
N SER A 98 9.39 4.23 -17.99
CA SER A 98 10.46 3.24 -18.06
C SER A 98 11.77 3.77 -18.65
N LYS A 99 11.79 4.98 -19.21
CA LYS A 99 13.02 5.59 -19.74
C LYS A 99 13.98 5.99 -18.62
N GLU A 100 13.43 6.53 -17.54
CA GLU A 100 14.17 6.96 -16.35
C GLU A 100 13.61 6.23 -15.13
N HIS A 101 14.31 5.23 -14.67
CA HIS A 101 13.89 4.40 -13.54
C HIS A 101 15.10 4.02 -12.69
N LEU A 102 14.84 3.55 -11.48
CA LEU A 102 15.87 3.10 -10.58
C LEU A 102 16.54 1.84 -11.12
N GLU A 103 17.85 1.91 -11.36
CA GLU A 103 18.69 0.81 -11.84
C GLU A 103 19.52 0.20 -10.71
N ASN A 104 20.12 -0.97 -10.96
CA ASN A 104 21.00 -1.67 -10.01
C ASN A 104 20.33 -1.85 -8.63
N VAL A 105 19.02 -2.09 -8.63
CA VAL A 105 18.24 -2.18 -7.40
C VAL A 105 18.68 -3.38 -6.59
N ALA A 106 19.10 -3.13 -5.35
CA ALA A 106 19.26 -4.15 -4.33
C ALA A 106 18.23 -3.89 -3.21
N MET A 107 17.49 -4.92 -2.83
CA MET A 107 16.44 -4.83 -1.84
C MET A 107 16.47 -6.04 -0.90
N ASP A 108 16.39 -5.77 0.40
CA ASP A 108 16.11 -6.75 1.43
C ASP A 108 14.92 -6.30 2.29
N SER A 109 14.68 -6.93 3.44
CA SER A 109 13.55 -6.61 4.32
C SER A 109 13.60 -5.22 4.95
N THR A 110 14.75 -4.57 4.96
CA THR A 110 14.97 -3.29 5.65
C THR A 110 15.77 -2.27 4.84
N HIS A 111 16.36 -2.69 3.73
CA HIS A 111 17.19 -1.81 2.90
C HIS A 111 16.74 -1.84 1.45
N ILE A 112 16.75 -0.69 0.82
CA ILE A 112 16.58 -0.53 -0.60
C ILE A 112 17.71 0.38 -1.08
N SER A 113 18.38 0.01 -2.17
CA SER A 113 19.36 0.87 -2.81
C SER A 113 19.29 0.75 -4.31
N GLY A 114 19.71 1.79 -5.01
CA GLY A 114 19.75 1.80 -6.46
C GLY A 114 20.38 3.09 -6.97
N THR A 115 20.56 3.13 -8.28
CA THR A 115 21.07 4.30 -9.00
C THR A 115 20.03 4.81 -9.98
N LEU A 116 20.00 6.11 -10.22
CA LEU A 116 19.08 6.76 -11.14
C LEU A 116 19.86 7.79 -11.95
N SER A 117 19.66 7.81 -13.26
CA SER A 117 20.18 8.85 -14.13
C SER A 117 19.02 9.64 -14.73
N LEU A 118 18.99 10.95 -14.52
CA LEU A 118 17.97 11.86 -15.03
C LEU A 118 18.58 12.78 -16.09
N GLU A 119 17.94 12.86 -17.26
CA GLU A 119 18.35 13.82 -18.30
C GLU A 119 17.95 15.26 -17.93
N GLU A 120 16.81 15.41 -17.25
CA GLU A 120 16.27 16.68 -16.78
C GLU A 120 15.86 16.56 -15.31
N ALA A 121 15.71 17.69 -14.62
CA ALA A 121 15.17 17.69 -13.25
C ALA A 121 13.75 17.10 -13.23
N GLY A 122 13.51 16.20 -12.28
CA GLY A 122 12.27 15.44 -12.23
C GLY A 122 11.87 15.00 -10.83
N ARG A 123 10.76 14.29 -10.75
CA ARG A 123 10.23 13.73 -9.50
C ARG A 123 10.34 12.22 -9.50
N LEU A 124 11.19 11.68 -8.64
CA LEU A 124 11.25 10.26 -8.36
C LEU A 124 10.07 9.87 -7.47
N ILE A 125 9.23 8.94 -7.94
CA ILE A 125 8.15 8.34 -7.15
C ILE A 125 8.53 6.89 -6.89
N LEU A 126 8.61 6.54 -5.61
CA LEU A 126 8.88 5.17 -5.19
C LEU A 126 7.57 4.47 -4.81
N SER A 127 7.37 3.24 -5.28
CA SER A 127 6.24 2.39 -4.90
C SER A 127 6.44 1.80 -3.48
N VAL A 128 6.90 2.64 -2.58
CA VAL A 128 7.12 2.34 -1.16
C VAL A 128 6.15 3.19 -0.35
N PRO A 129 5.40 2.60 0.59
CA PRO A 129 4.48 3.36 1.42
C PRO A 129 5.19 4.49 2.18
N TYR A 130 4.53 5.66 2.23
CA TYR A 130 4.98 6.76 3.07
C TYR A 130 4.69 6.42 4.53
N GLU A 131 5.71 5.96 5.24
CA GLU A 131 5.63 5.57 6.64
C GLU A 131 6.79 6.17 7.44
N GLU A 132 6.53 6.50 8.69
CA GLU A 132 7.58 6.83 9.64
C GLU A 132 8.48 5.59 9.85
N GLY A 133 9.77 5.80 10.00
CA GLY A 133 10.74 4.70 10.13
C GLY A 133 11.64 4.51 8.91
N TRP A 134 11.29 5.05 7.75
CA TRP A 134 12.22 5.14 6.63
C TRP A 134 13.22 6.30 6.82
N THR A 135 14.49 5.98 6.68
CA THR A 135 15.56 6.97 6.50
C THR A 135 16.03 6.85 5.07
N VAL A 136 15.99 7.96 4.34
CA VAL A 136 16.39 8.01 2.93
C VAL A 136 17.60 8.89 2.78
N GLN A 137 18.56 8.42 2.02
CA GLN A 137 19.74 9.18 1.61
C GLN A 137 19.82 9.22 0.08
N ILE A 138 20.04 10.40 -0.44
CA ILE A 138 20.26 10.66 -1.86
C ILE A 138 21.66 11.28 -1.97
N ASP A 139 22.55 10.65 -2.71
CA ASP A 139 23.94 11.05 -2.88
C ASP A 139 24.71 11.19 -1.54
N GLY A 140 24.30 10.39 -0.55
CA GLY A 140 24.90 10.37 0.79
C GLY A 140 24.36 11.44 1.76
N GLU A 141 23.46 12.30 1.31
CA GLU A 141 22.76 13.29 2.15
C GLU A 141 21.35 12.80 2.53
N ASN A 142 20.92 13.12 3.74
CA ASN A 142 19.58 12.75 4.18
C ASN A 142 18.53 13.55 3.40
N ALA A 143 17.56 12.85 2.83
CA ALA A 143 16.44 13.41 2.11
C ALA A 143 15.12 13.12 2.83
N GLU A 144 14.27 14.12 2.94
CA GLU A 144 12.93 13.97 3.50
C GLU A 144 11.93 13.69 2.37
N PRO A 145 11.17 12.58 2.43
CA PRO A 145 10.20 12.25 1.41
C PRO A 145 8.99 13.18 1.46
N GLU A 146 8.48 13.56 0.30
CA GLU A 146 7.14 14.11 0.16
C GLU A 146 6.12 12.99 -0.02
N GLN A 147 4.91 13.20 0.47
CA GLN A 147 3.83 12.24 0.28
C GLN A 147 3.15 12.45 -1.09
N PHE A 148 3.18 11.42 -1.93
CA PHE A 148 2.52 11.42 -3.23
C PHE A 148 1.27 10.55 -3.21
N GLY A 149 0.13 11.13 -3.60
CA GLY A 149 -1.15 10.42 -3.68
C GLY A 149 -1.62 9.84 -2.35
N ASP A 150 -1.29 10.50 -1.23
CA ASP A 150 -1.61 10.08 0.15
C ASP A 150 -1.05 8.68 0.53
N ALA A 151 -0.12 8.13 -0.25
CA ALA A 151 0.34 6.76 -0.04
C ALA A 151 1.84 6.54 -0.27
N LEU A 152 2.45 7.15 -1.27
CA LEU A 152 3.79 6.82 -1.75
C LEU A 152 4.80 7.90 -1.37
N MET A 153 6.08 7.56 -1.42
CA MET A 153 7.17 8.52 -1.24
C MET A 153 7.58 9.13 -2.57
N ALA A 154 7.85 10.42 -2.58
CA ALA A 154 8.38 11.15 -3.72
C ALA A 154 9.53 12.07 -3.31
N PHE A 155 10.43 12.32 -4.25
CA PHE A 155 11.60 13.19 -4.10
C PHE A 155 11.78 14.02 -5.35
N ASP A 156 11.99 15.31 -5.22
CA ASP A 156 12.36 16.16 -6.33
C ASP A 156 13.89 16.11 -6.49
N LEU A 157 14.36 15.78 -7.69
CA LEU A 157 15.76 15.58 -8.02
C LEU A 157 16.15 16.48 -9.19
N GLU A 158 17.37 16.97 -9.18
CA GLU A 158 17.97 17.68 -10.29
C GLU A 158 18.37 16.71 -11.43
N ALA A 159 18.79 17.24 -12.59
CA ALA A 159 19.35 16.41 -13.63
C ALA A 159 20.72 15.86 -13.21
N GLY A 160 21.00 14.60 -13.48
CA GLY A 160 22.27 13.96 -13.15
C GLY A 160 22.14 12.51 -12.71
N GLU A 161 23.25 11.97 -12.22
CA GLU A 161 23.31 10.64 -11.63
C GLU A 161 23.09 10.74 -10.12
N HIS A 162 22.17 9.92 -9.62
CA HIS A 162 21.82 9.88 -8.20
C HIS A 162 21.96 8.48 -7.64
N THR A 163 22.44 8.38 -6.41
CA THR A 163 22.47 7.14 -5.64
C THR A 163 21.45 7.23 -4.51
N ILE A 164 20.48 6.34 -4.53
CA ILE A 164 19.41 6.27 -3.53
C ILE A 164 19.72 5.14 -2.56
N GLN A 165 19.66 5.42 -1.26
CA GLN A 165 19.79 4.43 -0.20
C GLN A 165 18.69 4.66 0.82
N MET A 166 17.96 3.60 1.17
CA MET A 166 16.87 3.64 2.11
C MET A 166 17.05 2.57 3.18
N HIS A 167 16.78 2.94 4.41
CA HIS A 167 16.82 2.01 5.55
C HIS A 167 15.57 2.16 6.40
N TYR A 168 14.90 1.03 6.66
CA TYR A 168 13.67 0.99 7.46
C TYR A 168 13.93 0.50 8.87
N VAL A 169 13.47 1.27 9.83
CA VAL A 169 13.48 0.91 11.26
C VAL A 169 12.05 0.98 11.77
N PRO A 170 11.39 -0.16 12.05
CA PRO A 170 10.05 -0.16 12.60
C PRO A 170 9.95 0.67 13.86
N GLU A 171 8.88 1.46 13.99
CA GLU A 171 8.60 2.18 15.22
C GLU A 171 8.48 1.23 16.41
N GLY A 172 8.93 1.70 17.57
CA GLY A 172 8.91 0.90 18.78
C GLY A 172 9.96 -0.20 18.87
N ARG A 173 10.74 -0.49 17.82
CA ARG A 173 11.80 -1.52 17.86
C ARG A 173 12.75 -1.32 19.03
N ASN A 174 13.25 -0.12 19.25
CA ASN A 174 14.21 0.18 20.30
C ASN A 174 13.59 0.03 21.70
N ILE A 175 12.33 0.45 21.84
CA ILE A 175 11.57 0.28 23.10
C ILE A 175 11.30 -1.21 23.35
N GLY A 176 10.91 -1.96 22.32
CA GLY A 176 10.70 -3.41 22.41
C GLY A 176 11.96 -4.17 22.84
N ILE A 177 13.12 -3.82 22.28
CA ILE A 177 14.42 -4.39 22.66
C ILE A 177 14.72 -4.06 24.13
N LEU A 178 14.54 -2.81 24.56
CA LEU A 178 14.80 -2.39 25.94
C LEU A 178 13.92 -3.16 26.95
N VAL A 179 12.63 -3.30 26.67
CA VAL A 179 11.68 -4.05 27.50
C VAL A 179 12.06 -5.53 27.54
N SER A 180 12.43 -6.12 26.41
CA SER A 180 12.83 -7.52 26.31
C SER A 180 14.09 -7.79 27.11
N VAL A 181 15.13 -6.98 26.94
CA VAL A 181 16.38 -7.10 27.70
C VAL A 181 16.13 -6.89 29.19
N GLY A 182 15.34 -5.89 29.57
CA GLY A 182 14.94 -5.64 30.96
C GLY A 182 14.24 -6.86 31.59
N SER A 183 13.32 -7.47 30.88
CA SER A 183 12.58 -8.65 31.34
C SER A 183 13.51 -9.85 31.55
N VAL A 184 14.46 -10.08 30.65
CA VAL A 184 15.47 -11.14 30.79
C VAL A 184 16.36 -10.91 32.01
N LEU A 185 16.81 -9.68 32.24
CA LEU A 185 17.65 -9.34 33.42
C LEU A 185 16.90 -9.55 34.73
N ILE A 186 15.61 -9.16 34.78
CA ILE A 186 14.76 -9.39 35.97
C ILE A 186 14.61 -10.89 36.22
N LEU A 187 14.33 -11.67 35.17
CA LEU A 187 14.19 -13.12 35.28
C LEU A 187 15.48 -13.78 35.77
N LEU A 188 16.62 -13.39 35.21
CA LEU A 188 17.93 -13.88 35.66
C LEU A 188 18.19 -13.52 37.13
N GLY A 189 17.89 -12.27 37.53
CA GLY A 189 18.01 -11.85 38.94
C GLY A 189 17.12 -12.68 39.87
N TYR A 190 15.87 -12.96 39.44
CA TYR A 190 14.97 -13.81 40.22
C TYR A 190 15.46 -15.24 40.37
N VAL A 191 16.02 -15.84 39.33
CA VAL A 191 16.56 -17.21 39.37
C VAL A 191 17.84 -17.30 40.17
N LEU A 192 18.75 -16.33 40.06
CA LEU A 192 20.05 -16.34 40.74
C LEU A 192 19.96 -15.96 42.22
N TYR A 193 18.96 -15.14 42.60
CA TYR A 193 18.79 -14.69 43.99
C TYR A 193 18.62 -15.85 45.00
N PRO A 194 17.70 -16.83 44.79
CA PRO A 194 17.58 -17.97 45.74
C PRO A 194 18.80 -18.91 45.73
N VAL A 195 19.52 -19.04 44.59
CA VAL A 195 20.73 -19.88 44.51
C VAL A 195 21.84 -19.34 45.42
N SER A 196 21.96 -18.02 45.54
CA SER A 196 22.98 -17.40 46.44
C SER A 196 22.69 -17.65 47.90
N TYR A 197 21.42 -17.78 48.32
CA TYR A 197 21.07 -18.07 49.73
C TYR A 197 21.25 -19.53 50.12
N THR A 198 21.08 -20.48 49.20
CA THR A 198 21.24 -21.90 49.49
C THR A 198 22.70 -22.35 49.66
N HIS A 199 23.66 -21.61 49.11
CA HIS A 199 25.09 -21.90 49.30
C HIS A 199 25.70 -21.30 50.56
N LEU A 200 25.00 -20.37 51.24
CA LEU A 200 25.50 -19.72 52.48
C LEU A 200 25.06 -20.42 53.78
N THR A 201 24.22 -21.46 53.73
CA THR A 201 23.68 -22.16 54.89
C THR A 201 23.96 -23.65 54.87
N LEU A 202 25.24 -24.06 54.64
CA LEU A 202 25.70 -25.39 55.02
C LEU A 202 26.22 -25.31 56.44
N PRO A 203 25.54 -25.90 57.45
CA PRO A 203 26.13 -26.04 58.79
C PRO A 203 27.24 -27.08 58.76
N THR A 204 28.34 -26.74 59.36
CA THR A 204 29.45 -27.62 59.73
C THR A 204 29.03 -28.64 60.77
#